data_03fc07811bfcda63260a4ad8be39b677
#
_entry.id   03fc07811bfcda63260a4ad8be39b677
#
_cell.length_a   1.000
_cell.length_b   1.000
_cell.length_c   1.000
_cell.angle_alpha   90.00
_cell.angle_beta   90.00
_cell.angle_gamma   90.00
#
_symmetry.space_group_name_H-M   'P 1'
#
loop_
_entity.id
_entity.type
_entity.pdbx_description
1 polymer ?
#
loop_
_entity_poly.entity_id
_entity_poly.type
_entity_poly.pdbx_seq_one_letter_code
_entity_poly.pdbx_strand_id
1 'polypeptide(L)'
;MRVTFSRIAGLAVAIFATAGLTTQALAQKKEQNFLLATASTGGTYYPVGVALATLVKVKLQPKQKINMSAISSAGSGENIKLLRENEVQFGILQGLYGAYAAKGTGPLKKDGPQKHLNSVSMLWSNVEHFVVNAADAKSGNVADLAALKGKGAALGAKNSGTLGSNSVILKNLGLDPAKDFKLVYGGYGPSMAALQNGQVSLSSTPAGAPVSAVTQIFAKMGGEKVRVLDFTDDQVKKANGEFGDLWTRYTIKAGTYPGQKAAINTVAQPNFLAVRNDVPEETIYMITRTIYENLAFLQSIHPATKAMSLQAATAGLPVKLHKGALRYYTERGLKVADRLK
;
A
#
# COMPACT_ATOMS: atom_id res chain seq x y z
N MET A 1 -9.03 31.75 104.86
CA MET A 1 -7.99 31.08 104.17
C MET A 1 -8.59 30.45 102.94
N ARG A 2 -8.59 31.14 101.77
CA ARG A 2 -9.04 30.60 100.46
C ARG A 2 -8.09 31.18 99.45
N VAL A 3 -7.39 30.28 98.82
CA VAL A 3 -6.44 30.55 97.73
C VAL A 3 -7.18 30.47 96.41
N THR A 4 -7.17 31.55 95.62
CA THR A 4 -7.75 31.62 94.29
C THR A 4 -6.67 31.44 93.28
N PHE A 5 -6.77 30.41 92.40
CA PHE A 5 -5.92 30.19 91.24
C PHE A 5 -6.47 30.92 90.00
N SER A 6 -5.64 31.80 89.52
CA SER A 6 -5.88 32.46 88.20
C SER A 6 -5.39 31.58 87.10
N ARG A 7 -6.27 31.32 86.04
CA ARG A 7 -5.93 30.59 84.84
C ARG A 7 -5.58 31.58 83.78
N ILE A 8 -4.35 31.52 83.27
CA ILE A 8 -3.94 32.19 82.07
C ILE A 8 -4.15 31.19 80.86
N ALA A 9 -5.05 31.56 79.97
CA ALA A 9 -5.27 30.79 78.73
C ALA A 9 -4.30 31.27 77.60
N GLY A 10 -3.34 30.47 77.30
CA GLY A 10 -2.48 30.71 76.13
C GLY A 10 -3.13 30.22 74.81
N LEU A 11 -3.37 31.15 73.90
CA LEU A 11 -3.90 30.87 72.57
C LEU A 11 -2.76 30.45 71.64
N ALA A 12 -2.63 29.14 71.33
CA ALA A 12 -1.70 28.62 70.35
C ALA A 12 -2.39 28.62 68.96
N VAL A 13 -1.99 29.54 68.11
CA VAL A 13 -2.42 29.56 66.67
C VAL A 13 -1.60 28.52 65.87
N ALA A 14 -2.22 27.40 65.60
CA ALA A 14 -1.63 26.39 64.65
C ALA A 14 -1.88 26.81 63.24
N ILE A 15 -0.84 27.29 62.50
CA ILE A 15 -0.87 27.54 61.07
C ILE A 15 -0.71 26.19 60.39
N PHE A 16 -1.81 25.61 59.90
CA PHE A 16 -1.75 24.47 58.96
C PHE A 16 -1.38 24.99 57.55
N ALA A 17 -0.12 24.84 57.17
CA ALA A 17 0.32 24.99 55.80
C ALA A 17 -0.17 23.78 55.01
N THR A 18 -1.32 23.92 54.32
CA THR A 18 -1.79 22.95 53.34
C THR A 18 -0.92 23.07 52.10
N ALA A 19 0.15 22.28 52.02
CA ALA A 19 0.89 22.07 50.78
C ALA A 19 -0.05 21.32 49.79
N GLY A 20 -0.66 22.07 48.87
CA GLY A 20 -1.44 21.53 47.80
C GLY A 20 -0.51 20.75 46.85
N LEU A 21 -0.40 19.45 47.04
CA LEU A 21 0.13 18.52 46.05
C LEU A 21 -0.84 18.48 44.87
N THR A 22 -0.63 19.36 43.87
CA THR A 22 -1.23 19.20 42.57
C THR A 22 -0.59 18.00 41.91
N THR A 23 -1.16 16.82 42.18
CA THR A 23 -0.92 15.64 41.32
C THR A 23 -1.45 15.97 39.97
N GLN A 24 -0.56 16.39 39.06
CA GLN A 24 -0.84 16.35 37.62
C GLN A 24 -1.07 14.88 37.30
N ALA A 25 -2.34 14.48 37.22
CA ALA A 25 -2.74 13.22 36.66
C ALA A 25 -2.22 13.23 35.21
N LEU A 26 -1.09 12.57 34.96
CA LEU A 26 -0.62 12.27 33.62
C LEU A 26 -1.76 11.50 32.96
N ALA A 27 -2.54 12.18 32.13
CA ALA A 27 -3.62 11.55 31.36
C ALA A 27 -3.02 10.37 30.62
N GLN A 28 -3.33 9.16 31.06
CA GLN A 28 -2.81 7.94 30.49
C GLN A 28 -3.29 7.89 29.05
N LYS A 29 -2.37 7.96 28.08
CA LYS A 29 -2.71 7.91 26.65
C LYS A 29 -3.52 6.65 26.39
N LYS A 30 -4.71 6.82 25.82
CA LYS A 30 -5.57 5.70 25.41
C LYS A 30 -4.87 4.89 24.33
N GLU A 31 -4.90 3.57 24.45
CA GLU A 31 -4.35 2.67 23.46
C GLU A 31 -5.13 2.78 22.15
N GLN A 32 -4.40 2.85 21.04
CA GLN A 32 -4.93 2.93 19.70
C GLN A 32 -4.41 1.73 18.92
N ASN A 33 -5.31 0.85 18.51
CA ASN A 33 -5.00 -0.36 17.76
C ASN A 33 -5.55 -0.22 16.34
N PHE A 34 -4.69 -0.30 15.33
CA PHE A 34 -5.04 -0.14 13.93
C PHE A 34 -4.76 -1.41 13.13
N LEU A 35 -5.59 -1.65 12.12
CA LEU A 35 -5.38 -2.68 11.12
C LEU A 35 -4.97 -2.05 9.79
N LEU A 36 -3.97 -2.66 9.14
CA LEU A 36 -3.47 -2.32 7.82
C LEU A 36 -3.81 -3.46 6.84
N ALA A 37 -4.75 -3.23 5.94
CA ALA A 37 -5.06 -4.18 4.87
C ALA A 37 -3.99 -4.12 3.77
N THR A 38 -3.51 -5.29 3.36
CA THR A 38 -2.42 -5.45 2.39
C THR A 38 -2.89 -6.14 1.11
N ALA A 39 -2.37 -7.31 0.79
CA ALA A 39 -2.83 -8.18 -0.29
C ALA A 39 -2.28 -9.61 -0.11
N SER A 40 -2.20 -10.38 -1.19
CA SER A 40 -1.68 -11.74 -1.19
C SER A 40 -0.20 -11.80 -0.75
N THR A 41 0.16 -12.86 -0.02
CA THR A 41 1.50 -13.06 0.56
C THR A 41 2.62 -13.21 -0.48
N GLY A 42 2.30 -13.61 -1.71
CA GLY A 42 3.27 -13.75 -2.81
C GLY A 42 3.65 -12.43 -3.50
N GLY A 43 3.04 -11.30 -3.10
CA GLY A 43 3.30 -9.95 -3.62
C GLY A 43 4.11 -9.09 -2.66
N THR A 44 4.22 -7.79 -2.96
CA THR A 44 5.02 -6.83 -2.18
C THR A 44 4.22 -6.17 -1.05
N TYR A 45 2.88 -6.03 -1.18
CA TYR A 45 2.05 -5.38 -0.16
C TYR A 45 2.16 -6.04 1.20
N TYR A 46 2.09 -7.37 1.25
CA TYR A 46 2.07 -8.09 2.53
C TYR A 46 3.39 -7.94 3.31
N PRO A 47 4.57 -8.29 2.79
CA PRO A 47 5.82 -8.19 3.54
C PRO A 47 6.13 -6.74 3.94
N VAL A 48 5.87 -5.75 3.08
CA VAL A 48 6.09 -4.34 3.42
C VAL A 48 5.05 -3.83 4.40
N GLY A 49 3.79 -4.26 4.29
CA GLY A 49 2.74 -3.94 5.26
C GLY A 49 3.05 -4.48 6.66
N VAL A 50 3.55 -5.71 6.74
CA VAL A 50 4.03 -6.29 8.02
C VAL A 50 5.19 -5.47 8.59
N ALA A 51 6.13 -5.04 7.74
CA ALA A 51 7.25 -4.20 8.16
C ALA A 51 6.78 -2.82 8.67
N LEU A 52 5.85 -2.17 7.97
CA LEU A 52 5.24 -0.91 8.41
C LEU A 52 4.53 -1.06 9.76
N ALA A 53 3.72 -2.10 9.91
CA ALA A 53 3.01 -2.38 11.15
C ALA A 53 3.99 -2.66 12.31
N THR A 54 5.03 -3.45 12.07
CA THR A 54 6.09 -3.74 13.03
C THR A 54 6.82 -2.46 13.44
N LEU A 55 7.17 -1.60 12.48
CA LEU A 55 7.85 -0.34 12.72
C LEU A 55 7.00 0.57 13.63
N VAL A 56 5.71 0.74 13.30
CA VAL A 56 4.76 1.53 14.11
C VAL A 56 4.68 0.96 15.52
N LYS A 57 4.47 -0.35 15.66
CA LYS A 57 4.38 -1.01 16.95
C LYS A 57 5.64 -0.80 17.79
N VAL A 58 6.81 -1.09 17.26
CA VAL A 58 8.09 -1.00 17.99
C VAL A 58 8.41 0.43 18.40
N LYS A 59 8.16 1.42 17.53
CA LYS A 59 8.53 2.82 17.77
C LYS A 59 7.49 3.61 18.57
N LEU A 60 6.20 3.35 18.36
CA LEU A 60 5.14 4.19 18.90
C LEU A 60 4.35 3.55 20.05
N GLN A 61 4.21 2.22 20.09
CA GLN A 61 3.43 1.57 21.15
C GLN A 61 3.97 1.84 22.55
N PRO A 62 5.29 1.80 22.84
CA PRO A 62 5.78 1.95 24.21
C PRO A 62 5.41 3.31 24.84
N LYS A 63 5.55 4.40 24.10
CA LYS A 63 5.36 5.78 24.62
C LYS A 63 4.07 6.43 24.14
N GLN A 64 3.60 6.10 22.96
CA GLN A 64 2.44 6.76 22.36
C GLN A 64 1.18 5.91 22.41
N LYS A 65 1.29 4.63 22.79
CA LYS A 65 0.18 3.66 22.81
C LYS A 65 -0.48 3.47 21.45
N ILE A 66 0.30 3.65 20.37
CA ILE A 66 -0.13 3.42 18.98
C ILE A 66 0.42 2.09 18.53
N ASN A 67 -0.47 1.18 18.14
CA ASN A 67 -0.17 -0.14 17.68
C ASN A 67 -0.78 -0.35 16.29
N MET A 68 -0.13 -1.16 15.45
CA MET A 68 -0.62 -1.53 14.13
C MET A 68 -0.36 -3.00 13.85
N SER A 69 -1.30 -3.66 13.19
CA SER A 69 -1.16 -5.03 12.70
C SER A 69 -1.53 -5.09 11.22
N ALA A 70 -0.78 -5.85 10.45
CA ALA A 70 -1.07 -6.05 9.02
C ALA A 70 -1.91 -7.31 8.82
N ILE A 71 -2.88 -7.24 7.92
CA ILE A 71 -3.70 -8.37 7.49
C ILE A 71 -3.58 -8.58 5.97
N SER A 72 -3.68 -9.83 5.52
CA SER A 72 -3.78 -10.15 4.11
C SER A 72 -5.20 -9.87 3.60
N SER A 73 -5.33 -9.59 2.31
CA SER A 73 -6.59 -9.36 1.61
C SER A 73 -6.46 -9.74 0.13
N ALA A 74 -7.51 -9.55 -0.66
CA ALA A 74 -7.42 -9.64 -2.12
C ALA A 74 -6.64 -8.45 -2.73
N GLY A 75 -6.50 -7.33 -2.02
CA GLY A 75 -5.81 -6.12 -2.48
C GLY A 75 -6.73 -4.90 -2.61
N SER A 76 -6.39 -3.96 -3.48
CA SER A 76 -6.92 -2.58 -3.48
C SER A 76 -8.45 -2.47 -3.45
N GLY A 77 -9.17 -3.31 -4.19
CA GLY A 77 -10.63 -3.27 -4.22
C GLY A 77 -11.25 -3.68 -2.88
N GLU A 78 -10.78 -4.80 -2.30
CA GLU A 78 -11.20 -5.24 -0.98
C GLU A 78 -10.74 -4.25 0.11
N ASN A 79 -9.53 -3.72 0.01
CA ASN A 79 -9.01 -2.75 0.98
C ASN A 79 -9.88 -1.49 1.07
N ILE A 80 -10.38 -0.98 -0.08
CA ILE A 80 -11.30 0.16 -0.09
C ILE A 80 -12.62 -0.20 0.59
N LYS A 81 -13.14 -1.41 0.37
CA LYS A 81 -14.34 -1.89 1.06
C LYS A 81 -14.12 -1.93 2.57
N LEU A 82 -13.04 -2.57 3.03
CA LEU A 82 -12.69 -2.68 4.45
C LEU A 82 -12.50 -1.30 5.12
N LEU A 83 -11.86 -0.35 4.40
CA LEU A 83 -11.73 1.04 4.86
C LEU A 83 -13.09 1.73 4.96
N ARG A 84 -13.98 1.55 3.99
CA ARG A 84 -15.33 2.12 3.99
C ARG A 84 -16.18 1.60 5.15
N GLU A 85 -16.11 0.30 5.42
CA GLU A 85 -16.84 -0.39 6.46
C GLU A 85 -16.21 -0.24 7.85
N ASN A 86 -15.07 0.49 7.93
CA ASN A 86 -14.28 0.70 9.15
C ASN A 86 -13.77 -0.60 9.80
N GLU A 87 -13.61 -1.65 9.02
CA GLU A 87 -12.99 -2.89 9.46
C GLU A 87 -11.47 -2.76 9.58
N VAL A 88 -10.89 -1.86 8.77
CA VAL A 88 -9.49 -1.45 8.88
C VAL A 88 -9.38 0.08 8.83
N GLN A 89 -8.30 0.62 9.37
CA GLN A 89 -8.05 2.07 9.33
C GLN A 89 -7.02 2.45 8.28
N PHE A 90 -6.19 1.50 7.85
CA PHE A 90 -5.15 1.69 6.84
C PHE A 90 -5.28 0.65 5.73
N GLY A 91 -4.84 1.02 4.53
CA GLY A 91 -4.76 0.09 3.41
C GLY A 91 -3.67 0.47 2.42
N ILE A 92 -3.01 -0.52 1.80
CA ILE A 92 -2.14 -0.25 0.66
C ILE A 92 -2.99 -0.33 -0.60
N LEU A 93 -2.96 0.73 -1.41
CA LEU A 93 -3.75 0.87 -2.63
C LEU A 93 -2.86 1.22 -3.82
N GLN A 94 -3.26 0.77 -4.99
CA GLN A 94 -2.66 1.22 -6.26
C GLN A 94 -3.35 2.47 -6.80
N GLY A 95 -2.65 3.25 -7.63
CA GLY A 95 -3.11 4.53 -8.16
C GLY A 95 -4.45 4.46 -8.88
N LEU A 96 -4.70 3.44 -9.70
CA LEU A 96 -5.99 3.23 -10.38
C LEU A 96 -7.17 3.19 -9.41
N TYR A 97 -7.04 2.41 -8.34
CA TYR A 97 -8.11 2.29 -7.34
C TYR A 97 -8.25 3.55 -6.48
N GLY A 98 -7.14 4.27 -6.26
CA GLY A 98 -7.21 5.60 -5.67
C GLY A 98 -7.94 6.61 -6.57
N ALA A 99 -7.72 6.56 -7.89
CA ALA A 99 -8.46 7.39 -8.84
C ALA A 99 -9.96 7.03 -8.88
N TYR A 100 -10.30 5.74 -8.84
CA TYR A 100 -11.69 5.29 -8.70
C TYR A 100 -12.30 5.77 -7.38
N ALA A 101 -11.57 5.68 -6.28
CA ALA A 101 -12.03 6.13 -4.97
C ALA A 101 -12.29 7.64 -4.94
N ALA A 102 -11.42 8.44 -5.56
CA ALA A 102 -11.57 9.89 -5.64
C ALA A 102 -12.84 10.31 -6.40
N LYS A 103 -13.13 9.62 -7.52
CA LYS A 103 -14.19 10.00 -8.46
C LYS A 103 -15.49 9.20 -8.29
N GLY A 104 -15.49 8.09 -7.56
CA GLY A 104 -16.64 7.16 -7.50
C GLY A 104 -16.91 6.50 -8.85
N THR A 105 -15.87 6.06 -9.55
CA THR A 105 -15.97 5.46 -10.90
C THR A 105 -15.49 4.01 -10.90
N GLY A 106 -15.52 3.37 -12.06
CA GLY A 106 -15.11 1.97 -12.22
C GLY A 106 -15.92 1.04 -11.31
N PRO A 107 -15.27 0.11 -10.58
CA PRO A 107 -15.98 -0.80 -9.66
C PRO A 107 -16.65 -0.10 -8.48
N LEU A 108 -16.31 1.16 -8.20
CA LEU A 108 -16.90 1.95 -7.11
C LEU A 108 -18.06 2.84 -7.55
N LYS A 109 -18.55 2.69 -8.80
CA LYS A 109 -19.63 3.54 -9.34
C LYS A 109 -20.90 3.51 -8.47
N LYS A 110 -21.24 2.35 -7.89
CA LYS A 110 -22.41 2.20 -7.01
C LYS A 110 -22.20 2.84 -5.63
N ASP A 111 -20.97 2.84 -5.15
CA ASP A 111 -20.59 3.34 -3.83
C ASP A 111 -20.28 4.85 -3.82
N GLY A 112 -20.06 5.44 -5.01
CA GLY A 112 -19.68 6.84 -5.17
C GLY A 112 -18.27 7.18 -4.68
N PRO A 113 -17.91 8.49 -4.65
CA PRO A 113 -16.61 8.95 -4.15
C PRO A 113 -16.37 8.58 -2.69
N GLN A 114 -15.20 8.05 -2.38
CA GLN A 114 -14.82 7.57 -1.05
C GLN A 114 -14.26 8.71 -0.18
N LYS A 115 -15.15 9.59 0.30
CA LYS A 115 -14.79 10.84 1.02
C LYS A 115 -14.08 10.61 2.36
N HIS A 116 -14.17 9.40 2.92
CA HIS A 116 -13.48 9.01 4.16
C HIS A 116 -12.01 8.61 3.94
N LEU A 117 -11.55 8.55 2.69
CA LEU A 117 -10.22 8.07 2.34
C LEU A 117 -9.25 9.23 2.09
N ASN A 118 -8.10 9.19 2.76
CA ASN A 118 -6.98 10.10 2.55
C ASN A 118 -5.70 9.32 2.23
N SER A 119 -4.72 10.00 1.63
CA SER A 119 -3.38 9.48 1.44
C SER A 119 -2.48 9.81 2.63
N VAL A 120 -1.58 8.89 2.98
CA VAL A 120 -0.45 9.17 3.88
C VAL A 120 0.82 9.41 3.06
N SER A 121 1.18 8.49 2.18
CA SER A 121 2.43 8.52 1.43
C SER A 121 2.37 7.66 0.17
N MET A 122 3.04 8.10 -0.89
CA MET A 122 3.48 7.21 -1.97
C MET A 122 4.50 6.22 -1.39
N LEU A 123 4.44 4.96 -1.80
CA LEU A 123 5.29 3.89 -1.29
C LEU A 123 6.32 3.44 -2.34
N TRP A 124 5.88 2.76 -3.39
CA TRP A 124 6.74 2.29 -4.50
C TRP A 124 5.90 2.09 -5.77
N SER A 125 6.58 1.86 -6.89
CA SER A 125 5.94 1.58 -8.17
C SER A 125 5.35 0.17 -8.21
N ASN A 126 4.06 0.06 -8.54
CA ASN A 126 3.36 -1.19 -8.83
C ASN A 126 3.63 -1.57 -10.28
N VAL A 127 4.62 -2.44 -10.48
CA VAL A 127 5.17 -2.81 -11.79
C VAL A 127 4.36 -3.94 -12.39
N GLU A 128 3.87 -3.78 -13.61
CA GLU A 128 3.09 -4.82 -14.30
C GLU A 128 4.01 -5.97 -14.75
N HIS A 129 3.55 -7.20 -14.52
CA HIS A 129 4.25 -8.43 -14.90
C HIS A 129 3.27 -9.36 -15.60
N PHE A 130 3.15 -9.25 -16.93
CA PHE A 130 2.45 -10.25 -17.75
C PHE A 130 3.40 -11.40 -18.05
N VAL A 131 3.18 -12.53 -17.38
CA VAL A 131 4.06 -13.68 -17.41
C VAL A 131 3.45 -14.81 -18.24
N VAL A 132 4.21 -15.30 -19.20
CA VAL A 132 3.83 -16.39 -20.11
C VAL A 132 4.96 -17.42 -20.23
N ASN A 133 4.67 -18.59 -20.79
CA ASN A 133 5.73 -19.49 -21.22
C ASN A 133 6.52 -18.85 -22.38
N ALA A 134 7.83 -19.05 -22.42
CA ALA A 134 8.69 -18.47 -23.47
C ALA A 134 8.26 -18.89 -24.90
N ALA A 135 7.69 -20.08 -25.05
CA ALA A 135 7.15 -20.56 -26.32
C ALA A 135 5.98 -19.70 -26.85
N ASP A 136 5.24 -19.04 -25.97
CA ASP A 136 4.11 -18.16 -26.30
C ASP A 136 4.55 -16.71 -26.56
N ALA A 137 5.78 -16.33 -26.24
CA ALA A 137 6.34 -14.98 -26.39
C ALA A 137 7.03 -14.82 -27.76
N LYS A 138 6.26 -14.68 -28.85
CA LYS A 138 6.78 -14.59 -30.23
C LYS A 138 7.46 -13.24 -30.51
N SER A 139 6.78 -12.14 -30.21
CA SER A 139 7.32 -10.78 -30.33
C SER A 139 8.03 -10.33 -29.03
N GLY A 140 7.76 -11.01 -27.89
CA GLY A 140 8.28 -10.70 -26.58
C GLY A 140 7.57 -9.53 -25.89
N ASN A 141 6.49 -9.00 -26.48
CA ASN A 141 5.71 -7.92 -25.88
C ASN A 141 4.22 -8.31 -25.74
N VAL A 142 3.43 -7.45 -25.08
CA VAL A 142 2.03 -7.75 -24.74
C VAL A 142 1.10 -7.95 -25.95
N ALA A 143 1.54 -7.71 -27.20
CA ALA A 143 0.79 -8.10 -28.38
C ALA A 143 0.63 -9.62 -28.51
N ASP A 144 1.58 -10.40 -27.98
CA ASP A 144 1.53 -11.87 -28.00
C ASP A 144 0.32 -12.43 -27.25
N LEU A 145 -0.28 -11.65 -26.31
CA LEU A 145 -1.47 -12.05 -25.57
C LEU A 145 -2.70 -12.29 -26.47
N ALA A 146 -2.74 -11.70 -27.67
CA ALA A 146 -3.81 -11.93 -28.63
C ALA A 146 -3.84 -13.40 -29.13
N ALA A 147 -2.70 -14.06 -29.20
CA ALA A 147 -2.59 -15.47 -29.56
C ALA A 147 -3.05 -16.44 -28.45
N LEU A 148 -3.25 -15.92 -27.23
CA LEU A 148 -3.70 -16.70 -26.08
C LEU A 148 -5.22 -16.67 -25.87
N LYS A 149 -5.99 -16.05 -26.79
CA LYS A 149 -7.47 -16.05 -26.72
C LYS A 149 -8.01 -17.48 -26.59
N GLY A 150 -9.03 -17.65 -25.73
CA GLY A 150 -9.61 -18.95 -25.42
C GLY A 150 -8.83 -19.79 -24.39
N LYS A 151 -7.61 -19.39 -24.06
CA LYS A 151 -6.77 -20.08 -23.06
C LYS A 151 -7.06 -19.62 -21.63
N GLY A 152 -6.54 -20.36 -20.66
CA GLY A 152 -6.60 -19.99 -19.24
C GLY A 152 -5.73 -18.77 -18.94
N ALA A 153 -6.24 -17.83 -18.10
CA ALA A 153 -5.49 -16.68 -17.64
C ALA A 153 -5.76 -16.40 -16.16
N ALA A 154 -4.69 -16.23 -15.37
CA ALA A 154 -4.73 -15.84 -13.96
C ALA A 154 -4.37 -14.35 -13.84
N LEU A 155 -5.39 -13.50 -13.84
CA LEU A 155 -5.27 -12.03 -13.87
C LEU A 155 -5.52 -11.36 -12.51
N GLY A 156 -5.55 -12.16 -11.42
CA GLY A 156 -5.75 -11.70 -10.05
C GLY A 156 -6.98 -12.30 -9.37
N ALA A 157 -7.06 -12.10 -8.05
CA ALA A 157 -8.24 -12.49 -7.27
C ALA A 157 -9.45 -11.59 -7.58
N LYS A 158 -10.65 -12.08 -7.33
CA LYS A 158 -11.86 -11.23 -7.35
C LYS A 158 -11.68 -10.06 -6.37
N ASN A 159 -12.18 -8.89 -6.72
CA ASN A 159 -12.04 -7.65 -5.94
C ASN A 159 -10.58 -7.19 -5.70
N SER A 160 -9.60 -7.73 -6.44
CA SER A 160 -8.23 -7.26 -6.35
C SER A 160 -7.98 -6.05 -7.25
N GLY A 161 -7.00 -5.23 -6.85
CA GLY A 161 -6.45 -4.21 -7.73
C GLY A 161 -5.80 -4.81 -8.98
N THR A 162 -5.21 -6.00 -8.85
CA THR A 162 -4.59 -6.76 -9.93
C THR A 162 -5.57 -7.07 -11.05
N LEU A 163 -6.74 -7.64 -10.73
CA LEU A 163 -7.77 -7.93 -11.74
C LEU A 163 -8.28 -6.62 -12.39
N GLY A 164 -8.41 -5.56 -11.58
CA GLY A 164 -8.85 -4.25 -12.08
C GLY A 164 -7.86 -3.63 -13.07
N SER A 165 -6.57 -3.53 -12.71
CA SER A 165 -5.54 -2.95 -13.59
C SER A 165 -5.34 -3.78 -14.86
N ASN A 166 -5.26 -5.11 -14.73
CA ASN A 166 -5.15 -6.00 -15.88
C ASN A 166 -6.34 -5.86 -16.83
N SER A 167 -7.56 -5.73 -16.27
CA SER A 167 -8.77 -5.55 -17.10
C SER A 167 -8.75 -4.23 -17.87
N VAL A 168 -8.30 -3.15 -17.27
CA VAL A 168 -8.16 -1.85 -17.95
C VAL A 168 -7.09 -1.92 -19.03
N ILE A 169 -5.89 -2.38 -18.69
CA ILE A 169 -4.77 -2.46 -19.63
C ILE A 169 -5.16 -3.33 -20.84
N LEU A 170 -5.68 -4.54 -20.60
CA LEU A 170 -6.02 -5.46 -21.67
C LEU A 170 -7.14 -4.91 -22.56
N LYS A 171 -8.19 -4.30 -21.99
CA LYS A 171 -9.25 -3.67 -22.78
C LYS A 171 -8.72 -2.53 -23.66
N ASN A 172 -7.84 -1.71 -23.12
CA ASN A 172 -7.20 -0.62 -23.87
C ASN A 172 -6.26 -1.13 -24.98
N LEU A 173 -5.74 -2.36 -24.82
CA LEU A 173 -4.96 -3.08 -25.86
C LEU A 173 -5.84 -3.88 -26.82
N GLY A 174 -7.19 -3.82 -26.71
CA GLY A 174 -8.13 -4.52 -27.60
C GLY A 174 -8.46 -5.95 -27.18
N LEU A 175 -8.21 -6.33 -25.94
CA LEU A 175 -8.53 -7.64 -25.39
C LEU A 175 -9.54 -7.51 -24.24
N ASP A 176 -10.67 -8.22 -24.32
CA ASP A 176 -11.64 -8.28 -23.21
C ASP A 176 -11.34 -9.50 -22.32
N PRO A 177 -10.79 -9.32 -21.11
CA PRO A 177 -10.42 -10.45 -20.25
C PRO A 177 -11.55 -11.45 -20.02
N ALA A 178 -12.79 -10.95 -19.87
CA ALA A 178 -13.94 -11.81 -19.56
C ALA A 178 -14.43 -12.61 -20.75
N LYS A 179 -14.19 -12.14 -21.99
CA LYS A 179 -14.60 -12.81 -23.23
C LYS A 179 -13.48 -13.60 -23.87
N ASP A 180 -12.25 -13.05 -23.84
CA ASP A 180 -11.11 -13.59 -24.56
C ASP A 180 -10.35 -14.66 -23.79
N PHE A 181 -10.55 -14.79 -22.44
CA PHE A 181 -9.82 -15.75 -21.62
C PHE A 181 -10.71 -16.55 -20.68
N LYS A 182 -10.27 -17.75 -20.36
CA LYS A 182 -10.85 -18.57 -19.26
C LYS A 182 -10.20 -18.13 -17.95
N LEU A 183 -10.86 -17.23 -17.20
CA LEU A 183 -10.27 -16.62 -16.01
C LEU A 183 -10.18 -17.60 -14.83
N VAL A 184 -8.97 -17.69 -14.26
CA VAL A 184 -8.68 -18.35 -13.00
C VAL A 184 -8.37 -17.29 -11.96
N TYR A 185 -9.17 -17.25 -10.88
CA TYR A 185 -9.02 -16.23 -9.84
C TYR A 185 -8.17 -16.76 -8.68
N GLY A 186 -7.16 -16.00 -8.29
CA GLY A 186 -6.29 -16.38 -7.19
C GLY A 186 -5.27 -15.31 -6.83
N GLY A 187 -4.61 -15.52 -5.68
CA GLY A 187 -3.45 -14.73 -5.29
C GLY A 187 -2.20 -15.09 -6.12
N TYR A 188 -1.11 -14.37 -5.94
CA TYR A 188 0.06 -14.45 -6.83
C TYR A 188 0.75 -15.83 -6.84
N GLY A 189 0.93 -16.46 -5.68
CA GLY A 189 1.52 -17.79 -5.59
C GLY A 189 0.72 -18.84 -6.36
N PRO A 190 -0.58 -19.05 -6.07
CA PRO A 190 -1.46 -19.95 -6.83
C PRO A 190 -1.51 -19.64 -8.32
N SER A 191 -1.53 -18.34 -8.72
CA SER A 191 -1.56 -17.94 -10.13
C SER A 191 -0.29 -18.35 -10.88
N MET A 192 0.88 -18.16 -10.27
CA MET A 192 2.15 -18.62 -10.87
C MET A 192 2.28 -20.14 -10.88
N ALA A 193 1.76 -20.84 -9.85
CA ALA A 193 1.71 -22.31 -9.85
C ALA A 193 0.80 -22.83 -10.98
N ALA A 194 -0.35 -22.20 -11.22
CA ALA A 194 -1.23 -22.56 -12.33
C ALA A 194 -0.55 -22.39 -13.70
N LEU A 195 0.27 -21.33 -13.89
CA LEU A 195 1.08 -21.16 -15.09
C LEU A 195 2.16 -22.24 -15.21
N GLN A 196 2.89 -22.51 -14.14
CA GLN A 196 3.92 -23.57 -14.09
C GLN A 196 3.35 -24.94 -14.46
N ASN A 197 2.14 -25.25 -13.99
CA ASN A 197 1.47 -26.54 -14.22
C ASN A 197 0.70 -26.59 -15.55
N GLY A 198 0.75 -25.57 -16.40
CA GLY A 198 0.05 -25.50 -17.67
C GLY A 198 -1.48 -25.35 -17.57
N GLN A 199 -2.01 -25.06 -16.39
CA GLN A 199 -3.44 -24.81 -16.18
C GLN A 199 -3.89 -23.47 -16.77
N VAL A 200 -2.99 -22.49 -16.84
CA VAL A 200 -3.17 -21.22 -17.53
C VAL A 200 -1.97 -20.95 -18.45
N SER A 201 -2.16 -20.17 -19.51
CA SER A 201 -1.10 -19.72 -20.43
C SER A 201 -0.60 -18.31 -20.10
N LEU A 202 -1.33 -17.59 -19.27
CA LEU A 202 -1.02 -16.22 -18.85
C LEU A 202 -1.24 -16.08 -17.33
N SER A 203 -0.27 -15.48 -16.67
CA SER A 203 -0.44 -15.00 -15.29
C SER A 203 0.05 -13.56 -15.17
N SER A 204 -0.64 -12.71 -14.43
CA SER A 204 -0.19 -11.34 -14.17
C SER A 204 -0.16 -11.02 -12.67
N THR A 205 0.95 -10.41 -12.25
CA THR A 205 1.22 -10.10 -10.83
C THR A 205 1.84 -8.70 -10.69
N PRO A 206 1.07 -7.62 -10.90
CA PRO A 206 1.56 -6.26 -10.69
C PRO A 206 1.99 -6.03 -9.23
N ALA A 207 3.28 -5.72 -9.03
CA ALA A 207 3.85 -5.52 -7.70
C ALA A 207 5.19 -4.77 -7.76
N GLY A 208 5.75 -4.41 -6.61
CA GLY A 208 7.13 -3.91 -6.53
C GLY A 208 8.13 -5.01 -6.88
N ALA A 209 9.02 -4.77 -7.83
CA ALA A 209 10.04 -5.73 -8.23
C ALA A 209 11.21 -5.78 -7.20
N PRO A 210 11.81 -6.98 -6.96
CA PRO A 210 11.42 -8.30 -7.45
C PRO A 210 10.16 -8.86 -6.75
N VAL A 211 9.27 -9.48 -7.52
CA VAL A 211 8.05 -10.10 -6.98
C VAL A 211 8.35 -11.54 -6.56
N SER A 212 8.05 -11.91 -5.33
CA SER A 212 8.37 -13.24 -4.79
C SER A 212 7.81 -14.38 -5.65
N ALA A 213 6.54 -14.30 -6.06
CA ALA A 213 5.91 -15.32 -6.90
C ALA A 213 6.57 -15.43 -8.30
N VAL A 214 7.02 -14.30 -8.88
CA VAL A 214 7.75 -14.28 -10.15
C VAL A 214 9.16 -14.85 -9.97
N THR A 215 9.86 -14.48 -8.89
CA THR A 215 11.17 -15.06 -8.56
C THR A 215 11.10 -16.59 -8.46
N GLN A 216 10.05 -17.11 -7.81
CA GLN A 216 9.86 -18.55 -7.65
C GLN A 216 9.62 -19.29 -8.97
N ILE A 217 8.79 -18.75 -9.88
CA ILE A 217 8.56 -19.41 -11.18
C ILE A 217 9.81 -19.38 -12.06
N PHE A 218 10.56 -18.26 -12.07
CA PHE A 218 11.85 -18.19 -12.77
C PHE A 218 12.87 -19.17 -12.21
N ALA A 219 12.94 -19.32 -10.89
CA ALA A 219 13.84 -20.30 -10.25
C ALA A 219 13.47 -21.74 -10.57
N LYS A 220 12.17 -22.07 -10.63
CA LYS A 220 11.69 -23.44 -10.85
C LYS A 220 11.71 -23.88 -12.31
N MET A 221 11.32 -22.98 -13.23
CA MET A 221 11.23 -23.32 -14.65
C MET A 221 12.50 -23.00 -15.45
N GLY A 222 13.32 -22.06 -14.95
CA GLY A 222 14.44 -21.48 -15.69
C GLY A 222 14.04 -20.25 -16.52
N GLY A 223 14.94 -19.26 -16.55
CA GLY A 223 14.67 -18.01 -17.25
C GLY A 223 14.53 -18.12 -18.77
N GLU A 224 14.90 -19.25 -19.37
CA GLU A 224 14.70 -19.56 -20.78
C GLU A 224 13.28 -20.06 -21.11
N LYS A 225 12.55 -20.58 -20.12
CA LYS A 225 11.20 -21.13 -20.27
C LYS A 225 10.08 -20.17 -19.90
N VAL A 226 10.42 -19.07 -19.23
CA VAL A 226 9.46 -18.08 -18.73
C VAL A 226 9.80 -16.69 -19.28
N ARG A 227 8.79 -15.91 -19.65
CA ARG A 227 8.93 -14.52 -20.06
C ARG A 227 7.98 -13.62 -19.28
N VAL A 228 8.47 -12.46 -18.87
CA VAL A 228 7.66 -11.29 -18.59
C VAL A 228 7.64 -10.47 -19.86
N LEU A 229 6.46 -10.15 -20.38
CA LEU A 229 6.31 -9.46 -21.64
C LEU A 229 6.64 -7.97 -21.52
N ASP A 230 7.31 -7.44 -22.54
CA ASP A 230 7.59 -6.01 -22.69
C ASP A 230 6.35 -5.23 -23.11
N PHE A 231 6.42 -3.91 -23.00
CA PHE A 231 5.51 -2.94 -23.61
C PHE A 231 6.28 -2.06 -24.58
N THR A 232 5.81 -1.92 -25.83
CA THR A 232 6.29 -0.89 -26.74
C THR A 232 5.76 0.49 -26.32
N ASP A 233 6.31 1.59 -26.86
CA ASP A 233 5.83 2.94 -26.51
C ASP A 233 4.36 3.16 -26.89
N ASP A 234 3.90 2.60 -28.00
CA ASP A 234 2.49 2.64 -28.41
C ASP A 234 1.61 1.85 -27.44
N GLN A 235 2.08 0.70 -26.96
CA GLN A 235 1.36 -0.09 -25.96
C GLN A 235 1.27 0.62 -24.60
N VAL A 236 2.31 1.37 -24.21
CA VAL A 236 2.25 2.23 -23.00
C VAL A 236 1.17 3.31 -23.15
N LYS A 237 1.14 4.02 -24.29
CA LYS A 237 0.11 5.03 -24.56
C LYS A 237 -1.29 4.41 -24.56
N LYS A 238 -1.48 3.29 -25.24
CA LYS A 238 -2.77 2.58 -25.28
C LYS A 238 -3.21 2.08 -23.92
N ALA A 239 -2.30 1.49 -23.12
CA ALA A 239 -2.62 0.96 -21.80
C ALA A 239 -3.24 2.01 -20.88
N ASN A 240 -2.82 3.27 -20.99
CA ASN A 240 -3.34 4.38 -20.18
C ASN A 240 -4.80 4.75 -20.54
N GLY A 241 -5.20 4.71 -21.80
CA GLY A 241 -6.55 5.11 -22.23
C GLY A 241 -6.98 6.46 -21.67
N GLU A 242 -8.09 6.48 -20.93
CA GLU A 242 -8.64 7.68 -20.29
C GLU A 242 -7.90 8.13 -19.00
N PHE A 243 -6.93 7.36 -18.53
CA PHE A 243 -6.24 7.62 -17.24
C PHE A 243 -5.00 8.52 -17.38
N GLY A 244 -4.73 9.06 -18.57
CA GLY A 244 -3.59 9.95 -18.82
C GLY A 244 -2.25 9.25 -18.62
N ASP A 245 -1.44 9.72 -17.67
CA ASP A 245 -0.12 9.14 -17.38
C ASP A 245 -0.13 8.29 -16.10
N LEU A 246 -1.20 7.54 -15.85
CA LEU A 246 -1.30 6.67 -14.67
C LEU A 246 -0.23 5.57 -14.70
N TRP A 247 -0.09 4.90 -15.84
CA TRP A 247 0.99 3.94 -16.08
C TRP A 247 2.13 4.62 -16.84
N THR A 248 3.27 4.66 -16.21
CA THR A 248 4.51 5.20 -16.81
C THR A 248 5.49 4.08 -17.14
N ARG A 249 6.41 4.35 -18.04
CA ARG A 249 7.47 3.41 -18.40
C ARG A 249 8.26 2.98 -17.16
N TYR A 250 8.50 1.69 -17.02
CA TYR A 250 9.34 1.10 -15.98
C TYR A 250 10.24 0.02 -16.59
N THR A 251 11.52 0.02 -16.23
CA THR A 251 12.47 -1.00 -16.65
C THR A 251 12.86 -1.89 -15.46
N ILE A 252 12.50 -3.18 -15.55
CA ILE A 252 13.02 -4.21 -14.64
C ILE A 252 14.41 -4.55 -15.14
N LYS A 253 15.43 -4.29 -14.31
CA LYS A 253 16.83 -4.50 -14.68
C LYS A 253 17.13 -5.98 -14.95
N ALA A 254 18.07 -6.25 -15.86
CA ALA A 254 18.60 -7.59 -16.06
C ALA A 254 19.11 -8.17 -14.72
N GLY A 255 18.93 -9.47 -14.53
CA GLY A 255 19.33 -10.15 -13.30
C GLY A 255 18.41 -9.92 -12.10
N THR A 256 17.27 -9.23 -12.25
CA THR A 256 16.27 -9.08 -11.19
C THR A 256 15.64 -10.42 -10.81
N TYR A 257 15.40 -11.28 -11.80
CA TYR A 257 14.89 -12.64 -11.61
C TYR A 257 15.94 -13.70 -11.99
N PRO A 258 15.93 -14.89 -11.39
CA PRO A 258 16.87 -15.96 -11.70
C PRO A 258 16.86 -16.29 -13.20
N GLY A 259 18.03 -16.23 -13.84
CA GLY A 259 18.16 -16.51 -15.28
C GLY A 259 17.59 -15.46 -16.24
N GLN A 260 17.10 -14.33 -15.76
CA GLN A 260 16.68 -13.19 -16.60
C GLN A 260 17.92 -12.44 -17.10
N LYS A 261 18.27 -12.64 -18.38
CA LYS A 261 19.49 -12.07 -18.99
C LYS A 261 19.32 -10.64 -19.49
N ALA A 262 18.14 -10.28 -19.98
CA ALA A 262 17.83 -8.96 -20.53
C ALA A 262 16.97 -8.12 -19.59
N ALA A 263 17.04 -6.80 -19.69
CA ALA A 263 16.08 -5.90 -19.06
C ALA A 263 14.68 -6.11 -19.65
N ILE A 264 13.64 -5.82 -18.87
CA ILE A 264 12.24 -5.91 -19.29
C ILE A 264 11.64 -4.51 -19.22
N ASN A 265 11.14 -4.01 -20.35
CA ASN A 265 10.51 -2.70 -20.44
C ASN A 265 9.00 -2.85 -20.28
N THR A 266 8.50 -2.54 -19.12
CA THR A 266 7.09 -2.64 -18.76
C THR A 266 6.52 -1.28 -18.33
N VAL A 267 5.38 -1.30 -17.67
CA VAL A 267 4.74 -0.11 -17.12
C VAL A 267 4.50 -0.27 -15.62
N ALA A 268 4.40 0.85 -14.92
CA ALA A 268 4.11 0.87 -13.50
C ALA A 268 3.21 2.05 -13.14
N GLN A 269 2.45 1.88 -12.08
CA GLN A 269 1.65 2.93 -11.45
C GLN A 269 2.06 3.09 -9.98
N PRO A 270 1.75 4.21 -9.28
CA PRO A 270 2.09 4.36 -7.88
C PRO A 270 1.30 3.41 -6.99
N ASN A 271 1.93 2.91 -5.92
CA ASN A 271 1.27 2.37 -4.75
C ASN A 271 1.34 3.39 -3.62
N PHE A 272 0.30 3.50 -2.81
CA PHE A 272 0.29 4.45 -1.71
C PHE A 272 -0.35 3.87 -0.45
N LEU A 273 0.05 4.40 0.70
CA LEU A 273 -0.58 4.13 1.98
C LEU A 273 -1.80 5.05 2.12
N ALA A 274 -2.95 4.43 2.18
CA ALA A 274 -4.23 5.09 2.44
C ALA A 274 -4.62 4.96 3.91
N VAL A 275 -5.40 5.91 4.38
CA VAL A 275 -5.92 5.96 5.75
C VAL A 275 -7.33 6.55 5.76
N ARG A 276 -8.14 6.18 6.74
CA ARG A 276 -9.41 6.85 7.02
C ARG A 276 -9.17 8.26 7.58
N ASN A 277 -10.02 9.20 7.20
CA ASN A 277 -9.90 10.60 7.61
C ASN A 277 -10.26 10.87 9.08
N ASP A 278 -10.89 9.90 9.76
CA ASP A 278 -11.27 9.96 11.18
C ASP A 278 -10.16 9.46 12.13
N VAL A 279 -9.04 8.96 11.62
CA VAL A 279 -7.86 8.69 12.46
C VAL A 279 -7.27 10.03 12.93
N PRO A 280 -6.93 10.20 14.24
CA PRO A 280 -6.47 11.48 14.76
C PRO A 280 -5.25 12.04 14.03
N GLU A 281 -5.24 13.36 13.81
CA GLU A 281 -4.17 14.07 13.11
C GLU A 281 -2.78 13.77 13.70
N GLU A 282 -2.65 13.88 15.03
CA GLU A 282 -1.39 13.63 15.74
C GLU A 282 -0.89 12.20 15.52
N THR A 283 -1.80 11.23 15.46
CA THR A 283 -1.47 9.83 15.20
C THR A 283 -0.86 9.65 13.82
N ILE A 284 -1.48 10.25 12.80
CA ILE A 284 -0.96 10.15 11.42
C ILE A 284 0.34 10.96 11.27
N TYR A 285 0.47 12.11 11.94
CA TYR A 285 1.74 12.84 11.99
C TYR A 285 2.87 11.96 12.55
N MET A 286 2.64 11.30 13.68
CA MET A 286 3.64 10.43 14.31
C MET A 286 3.98 9.21 13.44
N ILE A 287 2.98 8.57 12.83
CA ILE A 287 3.18 7.43 11.93
C ILE A 287 4.00 7.87 10.71
N THR A 288 3.63 8.99 10.06
CA THR A 288 4.35 9.51 8.89
C THR A 288 5.79 9.84 9.23
N ARG A 289 6.03 10.54 10.34
CA ARG A 289 7.36 10.83 10.87
C ARG A 289 8.16 9.55 11.10
N THR A 290 7.56 8.57 11.76
CA THR A 290 8.22 7.29 12.08
C THR A 290 8.65 6.55 10.80
N ILE A 291 7.82 6.55 9.76
CA ILE A 291 8.16 5.95 8.46
C ILE A 291 9.40 6.62 7.88
N TYR A 292 9.41 7.95 7.78
CA TYR A 292 10.48 8.69 7.11
C TYR A 292 11.78 8.77 7.92
N GLU A 293 11.71 8.73 9.24
CA GLU A 293 12.89 8.64 10.10
C GLU A 293 13.51 7.23 10.14
N ASN A 294 12.82 6.21 9.60
CA ASN A 294 13.29 4.82 9.62
C ASN A 294 13.22 4.14 8.24
N LEU A 295 13.41 4.89 7.14
CA LEU A 295 13.37 4.33 5.77
C LEU A 295 14.37 3.20 5.55
N ALA A 296 15.56 3.27 6.16
CA ALA A 296 16.58 2.22 6.05
C ALA A 296 16.06 0.85 6.50
N PHE A 297 15.22 0.81 7.55
CA PHE A 297 14.57 -0.43 7.99
C PHE A 297 13.66 -0.99 6.90
N LEU A 298 12.78 -0.17 6.32
CA LEU A 298 11.88 -0.62 5.25
C LEU A 298 12.64 -1.07 4.00
N GLN A 299 13.70 -0.34 3.65
CA GLN A 299 14.57 -0.63 2.50
C GLN A 299 15.34 -1.94 2.67
N SER A 300 15.60 -2.38 3.90
CA SER A 300 16.21 -3.69 4.18
C SER A 300 15.24 -4.86 4.01
N ILE A 301 13.92 -4.60 4.10
CA ILE A 301 12.89 -5.63 4.01
C ILE A 301 12.57 -5.98 2.55
N HIS A 302 12.46 -4.96 1.67
CA HIS A 302 12.14 -5.20 0.27
C HIS A 302 12.77 -4.15 -0.65
N PRO A 303 13.47 -4.55 -1.74
CA PRO A 303 14.15 -3.62 -2.65
C PRO A 303 13.24 -2.53 -3.24
N ALA A 304 11.96 -2.82 -3.48
CA ALA A 304 11.01 -1.84 -4.02
C ALA A 304 10.88 -0.59 -3.13
N THR A 305 11.04 -0.72 -1.81
CA THR A 305 10.92 0.41 -0.88
C THR A 305 12.08 1.40 -0.97
N LYS A 306 13.15 1.08 -1.73
CA LYS A 306 14.21 2.04 -2.07
C LYS A 306 13.67 3.25 -2.88
N ALA A 307 12.50 3.12 -3.49
CA ALA A 307 11.80 4.22 -4.13
C ALA A 307 11.21 5.24 -3.12
N MET A 308 11.07 4.84 -1.86
CA MET A 308 10.54 5.72 -0.81
C MET A 308 11.59 6.76 -0.42
N SER A 309 11.20 8.02 -0.56
CA SER A 309 11.98 9.17 -0.10
C SER A 309 11.03 10.31 0.26
N LEU A 310 11.49 11.25 1.07
CA LEU A 310 10.67 12.41 1.41
C LEU A 310 10.25 13.19 0.15
N GLN A 311 11.15 13.33 -0.81
CA GLN A 311 10.92 14.04 -2.08
C GLN A 311 9.83 13.35 -2.94
N ALA A 312 9.76 12.01 -2.90
CA ALA A 312 8.79 11.23 -3.65
C ALA A 312 7.48 11.00 -2.89
N ALA A 313 7.38 11.43 -1.63
CA ALA A 313 6.29 11.11 -0.71
C ALA A 313 4.87 11.39 -1.24
N THR A 314 4.74 12.43 -2.05
CA THR A 314 3.45 12.89 -2.60
C THR A 314 3.29 12.64 -4.10
N ALA A 315 4.28 11.98 -4.73
CA ALA A 315 4.27 11.73 -6.16
C ALA A 315 3.12 10.77 -6.56
N GLY A 316 2.31 11.19 -7.54
CA GLY A 316 1.24 10.37 -8.10
C GLY A 316 0.09 10.02 -7.14
N LEU A 317 0.01 10.66 -5.96
CA LEU A 317 -1.10 10.41 -5.02
C LEU A 317 -2.44 10.83 -5.64
N PRO A 318 -3.44 9.93 -5.63
CA PRO A 318 -4.73 10.18 -6.28
C PRO A 318 -5.75 10.91 -5.41
N VAL A 319 -5.61 10.86 -4.08
CA VAL A 319 -6.51 11.47 -3.11
C VAL A 319 -5.76 12.42 -2.19
N LYS A 320 -6.48 13.35 -1.55
CA LYS A 320 -5.92 14.34 -0.61
C LYS A 320 -5.11 13.66 0.50
N LEU A 321 -4.09 14.36 0.97
CA LEU A 321 -3.34 13.95 2.14
C LEU A 321 -4.21 14.03 3.40
N HIS A 322 -3.96 13.12 4.32
CA HIS A 322 -4.44 13.27 5.69
C HIS A 322 -3.74 14.46 6.36
N LYS A 323 -4.47 15.22 7.19
CA LYS A 323 -3.97 16.45 7.84
C LYS A 323 -2.63 16.23 8.56
N GLY A 324 -2.48 15.11 9.28
CA GLY A 324 -1.22 14.77 9.98
C GLY A 324 -0.05 14.52 9.03
N ALA A 325 -0.28 13.87 7.89
CA ALA A 325 0.75 13.69 6.87
C ALA A 325 1.12 15.02 6.19
N LEU A 326 0.11 15.83 5.84
CA LEU A 326 0.32 17.16 5.28
C LEU A 326 1.16 18.04 6.21
N ARG A 327 0.84 18.07 7.52
CA ARG A 327 1.59 18.81 8.53
C ARG A 327 3.06 18.39 8.55
N TYR A 328 3.33 17.08 8.61
CA TYR A 328 4.71 16.58 8.61
C TYR A 328 5.48 17.00 7.37
N TYR A 329 4.90 16.85 6.18
CA TYR A 329 5.56 17.23 4.93
C TYR A 329 5.82 18.74 4.84
N THR A 330 4.89 19.55 5.29
CA THR A 330 5.04 21.01 5.33
C THR A 330 6.17 21.43 6.28
N GLU A 331 6.22 20.85 7.48
CA GLU A 331 7.31 21.10 8.45
C GLU A 331 8.69 20.66 7.91
N ARG A 332 8.73 19.64 7.03
CA ARG A 332 9.95 19.19 6.36
C ARG A 332 10.27 19.98 5.08
N GLY A 333 9.53 21.03 4.79
CA GLY A 333 9.75 21.92 3.64
C GLY A 333 9.33 21.33 2.28
N LEU A 334 8.53 20.23 2.26
CA LEU A 334 8.06 19.65 1.01
C LEU A 334 6.96 20.54 0.40
N LYS A 335 7.12 20.94 -0.86
CA LYS A 335 6.05 21.62 -1.61
C LYS A 335 4.97 20.63 -1.99
N VAL A 336 3.84 20.71 -1.32
CA VAL A 336 2.66 19.86 -1.58
C VAL A 336 1.76 20.55 -2.60
N ALA A 337 1.37 19.80 -3.66
CA ALA A 337 0.44 20.32 -4.67
C ALA A 337 -0.94 20.63 -4.06
N ASP A 338 -1.60 21.72 -4.51
CA ASP A 338 -2.87 22.19 -3.92
C ASP A 338 -3.99 21.15 -3.98
N ARG A 339 -4.02 20.32 -5.03
CA ARG A 339 -4.99 19.23 -5.13
C ARG A 339 -4.88 18.18 -4.01
N LEU A 340 -3.78 18.15 -3.28
CA LEU A 340 -3.52 17.21 -2.17
C LEU A 340 -3.74 17.83 -0.78
N LYS A 341 -4.05 19.13 -0.71
CA LYS A 341 -4.35 19.85 0.54
C LYS A 341 -5.80 19.74 0.98
#